data_87f4dc72bd4a3474a9e97fc7627b6b21
#
_entry.id   87f4dc72bd4a3474a9e97fc7627b6b21
#
_cell.length_a   1.000
_cell.length_b   1.000
_cell.length_c   1.000
_cell.angle_alpha   90.00
_cell.angle_beta   90.00
_cell.angle_gamma   90.00
#
_symmetry.space_group_name_H-M   'P 1'
#
loop_
_entity.id
_entity.type
_entity.pdbx_description
1 polymer ?
#
loop_
_entity_poly.entity_id
_entity_poly.type
_entity_poly.pdbx_seq_one_letter_code
_entity_poly.pdbx_strand_id
1 'polypeptide(L)' 'MNEAQDRFTLLVKQHKSTIYTVCYMFSNNRDEVSDLFQEVLVRLWKGFASFGGRSDVRT' A
#
# COMPACT_ATOMS: atom_id res chain seq x y z
N MET A 1 -15.47 -7.56 -9.16
CA MET A 1 -14.51 -6.67 -8.77
C MET A 1 -14.72 -6.20 -7.40
N ASN A 2 -13.66 -6.02 -6.69
CA ASN A 2 -13.75 -5.62 -5.31
C ASN A 2 -13.62 -4.11 -5.23
N GLU A 3 -14.62 -3.46 -4.71
CA GLU A 3 -14.63 -2.03 -4.62
C GLU A 3 -13.51 -1.51 -3.72
N ALA A 4 -13.24 -2.22 -2.64
CA ALA A 4 -12.17 -1.83 -1.73
C ALA A 4 -10.83 -1.90 -2.46
N GLN A 5 -10.65 -2.90 -3.28
CA GLN A 5 -9.42 -3.06 -4.02
C GLN A 5 -9.27 -1.94 -5.05
N ASP A 6 -10.35 -1.54 -5.67
CA ASP A 6 -10.29 -0.44 -6.64
C ASP A 6 -9.94 0.86 -5.95
N ARG A 7 -10.50 1.10 -4.78
CA ARG A 7 -10.19 2.29 -4.04
C ARG A 7 -8.74 2.30 -3.61
N PHE A 8 -8.25 1.15 -3.16
CA PHE A 8 -6.87 1.05 -2.72
C PHE A 8 -5.94 1.33 -3.89
N THR A 9 -6.25 0.75 -5.05
CA THR A 9 -5.43 0.97 -6.23
C THR A 9 -5.38 2.44 -6.60
N LEU A 10 -6.51 3.12 -6.49
CA LEU A 10 -6.55 4.53 -6.80
C LEU A 10 -5.70 5.32 -5.84
N LEU A 11 -5.79 5.02 -4.56
CA LEU A 11 -5.00 5.71 -3.56
C LEU A 11 -3.52 5.52 -3.83
N VAL A 12 -3.12 4.30 -4.16
CA VAL A 12 -1.74 4.00 -4.44
C VAL A 12 -1.28 4.81 -5.65
N LYS A 13 -2.09 4.88 -6.68
CA LYS A 13 -1.72 5.62 -7.86
C LYS A 13 -1.54 7.09 -7.56
N GLN A 14 -2.41 7.63 -6.74
CA GLN A 14 -2.35 9.04 -6.40
C GLN A 14 -1.12 9.36 -5.58
N HIS A 15 -0.69 8.44 -4.73
CA HIS A 15 0.42 8.68 -3.83
C HIS A 15 1.69 7.91 -4.20
N LYS A 16 1.70 7.36 -5.39
CA LYS A 16 2.82 6.53 -5.82
C LYS A 16 4.14 7.26 -5.72
N SER A 17 4.14 8.48 -6.20
CA SER A 17 5.36 9.27 -6.22
C SER A 17 5.88 9.51 -4.80
N THR A 18 4.98 9.82 -3.89
CA THR A 18 5.35 10.06 -2.51
C THR A 18 5.90 8.79 -1.87
N ILE A 19 5.26 7.66 -2.15
CA ILE A 19 5.71 6.39 -1.59
C ILE A 19 7.10 6.05 -2.10
N TYR A 20 7.34 6.27 -3.38
CA TYR A 20 8.65 6.00 -3.95
C TYR A 20 9.70 6.91 -3.34
N THR A 21 9.35 8.17 -3.14
CA THR A 21 10.27 9.11 -2.53
C THR A 21 10.69 8.63 -1.15
N VAL A 22 9.73 8.18 -0.36
CA VAL A 22 10.03 7.69 0.96
C VAL A 22 10.92 6.46 0.90
N CYS A 23 10.63 5.56 -0.04
CA CYS A 23 11.43 4.37 -0.19
C CYS A 23 12.87 4.72 -0.57
N TYR A 24 13.04 5.72 -1.42
CA TYR A 24 14.38 6.14 -1.82
C TYR A 24 15.15 6.74 -0.66
N MET A 25 14.46 7.30 0.31
CA MET A 25 15.13 7.83 1.47
C MET A 25 15.71 6.72 2.33
N PHE A 26 15.18 5.52 2.20
CA PHE A 26 15.67 4.40 2.99
C PHE A 26 16.68 3.56 2.23
N SER A 27 16.75 3.67 0.93
CA SER A 27 17.67 2.87 0.16
C SER A 27 18.01 3.57 -1.14
N ASN A 28 19.24 3.40 -1.60
CA ASN A 28 19.66 3.99 -2.84
C ASN A 28 19.59 2.98 -3.96
N ASN A 29 19.32 1.75 -3.62
CA ASN A 29 19.33 0.67 -4.60
C ASN A 29 17.94 0.52 -5.21
N ARG A 30 17.88 0.58 -6.55
CA ARG A 30 16.62 0.46 -7.23
C ARG A 30 15.87 -0.79 -6.90
N ASP A 31 16.58 -1.92 -6.82
CA ASP A 31 15.94 -3.20 -6.54
C ASP A 31 15.37 -3.19 -5.13
N GLU A 32 16.11 -2.61 -4.20
CA GLU A 32 15.62 -2.54 -2.84
C GLU A 32 14.43 -1.60 -2.73
N VAL A 33 14.47 -0.52 -3.48
CA VAL A 33 13.35 0.42 -3.47
C VAL A 33 12.10 -0.27 -3.98
N SER A 34 12.24 -1.09 -5.02
CA SER A 34 11.12 -1.81 -5.56
C SER A 34 10.55 -2.78 -4.54
N ASP A 35 11.43 -3.48 -3.82
CA ASP A 35 10.99 -4.41 -2.80
C ASP A 35 10.32 -3.67 -1.65
N LEU A 36 10.88 -2.55 -1.25
CA LEU A 36 10.30 -1.75 -0.20
C LEU A 36 8.93 -1.25 -0.61
N PHE A 37 8.81 -0.85 -1.86
CA PHE A 37 7.54 -0.35 -2.35
C PHE A 37 6.48 -1.44 -2.25
N GLN A 38 6.83 -2.65 -2.69
CA GLN A 38 5.89 -3.76 -2.61
C GLN A 38 5.54 -4.10 -1.18
N GLU A 39 6.52 -4.09 -0.32
CA GLU A 39 6.29 -4.39 1.07
C GLU A 39 5.38 -3.36 1.70
N VAL A 40 5.59 -2.10 1.37
CA VAL A 40 4.75 -1.03 1.88
C VAL A 40 3.32 -1.24 1.39
N LEU A 41 3.16 -1.61 0.12
CA LEU A 41 1.84 -1.85 -0.43
C LEU A 41 1.13 -2.98 0.29
N VAL A 42 1.84 -4.05 0.57
CA VAL A 42 1.24 -5.17 1.27
C VAL A 42 0.79 -4.76 2.66
N ARG A 43 1.60 -4.02 3.34
CA ARG A 43 1.25 -3.57 4.69
C ARG A 43 0.08 -2.60 4.66
N LEU A 44 0.09 -1.71 3.67
CA LEU A 44 -1.01 -0.77 3.53
C LEU A 44 -2.29 -1.50 3.19
N TRP A 45 -2.19 -2.51 2.33
CA TRP A 45 -3.37 -3.27 1.96
C TRP A 45 -3.95 -4.00 3.16
N LYS A 46 -3.08 -4.60 3.96
CA LYS A 46 -3.54 -5.30 5.13
C LYS A 46 -4.23 -4.35 6.10
N GLY A 47 -3.64 -3.18 6.29
CA GLY A 47 -4.24 -2.20 7.16
C GLY A 47 -5.56 -1.69 6.60
N PHE A 48 -5.58 -1.45 5.30
CA PHE A 48 -6.76 -0.93 4.65
C PHE A 48 -7.88 -1.96 4.71
N ALA A 49 -7.58 -3.22 4.42
CA ALA A 49 -8.57 -4.26 4.45
C ALA A 49 -9.06 -4.51 5.86
N SER A 50 -8.17 -4.47 6.81
CA SER A 50 -8.54 -4.68 8.19
C SER A 50 -9.44 -3.57 8.67
N PHE A 51 -9.09 -2.35 8.30
CA PHE A 51 -9.88 -1.21 8.72
C PHE A 51 -11.26 -1.25 8.07
N GLY A 52 -11.30 -1.53 6.77
CA GLY A 52 -12.55 -1.58 6.07
C GLY A 52 -13.40 -2.77 6.43
N GLY A 53 -12.75 -3.87 6.78
CA GLY A 53 -13.51 -5.06 7.09
C GLY A 53 -13.79 -5.25 8.52
N ARG A 54 -13.32 -4.34 9.40
CA ARG A 54 -13.51 -4.57 10.74
C ARG A 54 -14.90 -4.62 11.16
N SER A 55 -15.74 -4.02 10.46
CA SER A 55 -17.11 -4.06 10.84
C SER A 55 -17.62 -5.47 10.71
N ASP A 56 -16.99 -6.30 9.91
CA ASP A 56 -17.44 -7.59 9.78
C ASP A 56 -16.88 -8.46 10.72
N VAL A 57 -15.84 -8.12 11.17
CA VAL A 57 -15.18 -8.93 11.99
C VAL A 57 -15.84 -9.27 13.15
N ARG A 58 -16.47 -8.54 13.49
CA ARG A 58 -17.02 -8.80 14.53
C ARG A 58 -17.36 -9.98 14.59
N THR A 59 -17.30 -10.29 13.79
CA THR A 59 -17.72 -11.43 13.74
C THR A 59 -17.38 -12.29 14.13
#